data_70aef43db41a455a3e60d3b94d534983
#
_entry.id   70aef43db41a455a3e60d3b94d534983
#
_cell.length_a   1.000
_cell.length_b   1.000
_cell.length_c   1.000
_cell.angle_alpha   90.00
_cell.angle_beta   90.00
_cell.angle_gamma   90.00
#
_symmetry.space_group_name_H-M   'P 1'
#
loop_
_entity.id
_entity.type
_entity.pdbx_description
1 polymer ?
#
loop_
_entity_poly.entity_id
_entity_poly.type
_entity_poly.pdbx_seq_one_letter_code
_entity_poly.pdbx_strand_id
1 'polypeptide(L)'
;MQQYILNQRRLSRETLLLVFLTFSAFGVLAQNSYRNELGGRITKTQFEEQILTGPYFGVPGDQEGEMVLVYRMPVGKVENPEIFYEKTGNQEAFSQNKNLIVVYYPGPDECNSNSGDFDANAMKKAAKSLDKWAEKHNAVAPIYVYKNYGGLLAYEEFMNWQADPDGVFEAEFFSYPYPCKSFVVLHPSGEYRAILGDFPLSQIEVALKKLNRANR
;
A
#
# COMPACT_ATOMS: atom_id res chain seq x y z
N MET A 1 -17.04 -0.29 72.37
CA MET A 1 -16.32 0.66 71.54
C MET A 1 -15.08 0.06 70.85
N GLN A 2 -14.27 -0.76 71.53
CA GLN A 2 -13.07 -1.40 70.95
C GLN A 2 -13.33 -2.44 69.84
N GLN A 3 -14.42 -3.20 69.92
CA GLN A 3 -14.77 -4.18 68.87
C GLN A 3 -15.21 -3.53 67.55
N TYR A 4 -15.77 -2.33 67.57
CA TYR A 4 -16.20 -1.61 66.38
C TYR A 4 -15.02 -1.07 65.57
N ILE A 5 -13.94 -0.69 66.23
CA ILE A 5 -12.72 -0.16 65.61
C ILE A 5 -11.92 -1.30 64.94
N LEU A 6 -11.92 -2.50 65.54
CA LEU A 6 -11.24 -3.68 64.97
C LEU A 6 -11.92 -4.19 63.67
N ASN A 7 -13.25 -4.15 63.60
CA ASN A 7 -13.99 -4.53 62.40
C ASN A 7 -13.80 -3.54 61.26
N GLN A 8 -13.75 -2.24 61.51
CA GLN A 8 -13.50 -1.22 60.50
C GLN A 8 -12.08 -1.37 59.88
N ARG A 9 -11.06 -1.71 60.68
CA ARG A 9 -9.69 -1.94 60.19
C ARG A 9 -9.56 -3.23 59.41
N ARG A 10 -10.36 -4.25 59.66
CA ARG A 10 -10.35 -5.52 58.93
C ARG A 10 -11.03 -5.34 57.54
N LEU A 11 -12.15 -4.65 57.47
CA LEU A 11 -12.85 -4.32 56.27
C LEU A 11 -11.98 -3.46 55.30
N SER A 12 -11.24 -2.48 55.85
CA SER A 12 -10.37 -1.64 55.02
C SER A 12 -9.16 -2.39 54.43
N ARG A 13 -8.64 -3.41 55.10
CA ARG A 13 -7.55 -4.21 54.60
C ARG A 13 -7.99 -5.19 53.48
N GLU A 14 -9.14 -5.80 53.62
CA GLU A 14 -9.70 -6.70 52.61
C GLU A 14 -10.16 -5.95 51.37
N THR A 15 -10.74 -4.75 51.54
CA THR A 15 -11.12 -3.87 50.43
C THR A 15 -9.90 -3.33 49.67
N LEU A 16 -8.80 -3.01 50.38
CA LEU A 16 -7.54 -2.57 49.78
C LEU A 16 -6.85 -3.70 48.99
N LEU A 17 -6.91 -4.93 49.47
CA LEU A 17 -6.36 -6.11 48.78
C LEU A 17 -7.18 -6.45 47.53
N LEU A 18 -8.48 -6.35 47.57
CA LEU A 18 -9.36 -6.55 46.40
C LEU A 18 -9.14 -5.48 45.31
N VAL A 19 -8.97 -4.21 45.69
CA VAL A 19 -8.66 -3.13 44.76
C VAL A 19 -7.27 -3.32 44.14
N PHE A 20 -6.27 -3.80 44.88
CA PHE A 20 -4.94 -4.08 44.33
C PHE A 20 -4.95 -5.28 43.37
N LEU A 21 -5.76 -6.31 43.62
CA LEU A 21 -5.89 -7.48 42.74
C LEU A 21 -6.66 -7.15 41.45
N THR A 22 -7.59 -6.20 41.45
CA THR A 22 -8.29 -5.77 40.24
C THR A 22 -7.46 -4.85 39.34
N PHE A 23 -6.52 -4.07 39.92
CA PHE A 23 -5.62 -3.21 39.15
C PHE A 23 -4.48 -3.97 38.46
N SER A 24 -4.09 -5.13 38.97
CA SER A 24 -3.04 -5.98 38.36
C SER A 24 -3.53 -6.80 37.14
N ALA A 25 -4.86 -6.84 36.90
CA ALA A 25 -5.42 -7.59 35.75
C ALA A 25 -5.49 -6.78 34.44
N PHE A 26 -5.18 -5.48 34.45
CA PHE A 26 -5.28 -4.63 33.25
C PHE A 26 -3.93 -4.35 32.55
N GLY A 27 -2.89 -5.02 32.93
CA GLY A 27 -1.57 -4.90 32.30
C GLY A 27 -1.28 -6.00 31.29
N VAL A 28 -2.26 -6.42 30.48
CA VAL A 28 -1.92 -7.14 29.23
C VAL A 28 -1.38 -6.09 28.27
N LEU A 29 -0.07 -5.86 28.33
CA LEU A 29 0.64 -5.17 27.27
C LEU A 29 0.32 -5.94 25.98
N ALA A 30 -0.42 -5.33 25.07
CA ALA A 30 -0.64 -5.89 23.75
C ALA A 30 0.74 -6.17 23.14
N GLN A 31 1.15 -7.42 23.20
CA GLN A 31 2.43 -7.85 22.66
C GLN A 31 2.29 -7.81 21.13
N ASN A 32 3.03 -6.92 20.47
CA ASN A 32 3.03 -6.86 19.02
C ASN A 32 3.31 -8.25 18.43
N SER A 33 2.46 -8.70 17.55
CA SER A 33 2.64 -9.94 16.79
C SER A 33 3.12 -9.63 15.39
N TYR A 34 3.99 -10.47 14.85
CA TYR A 34 4.58 -10.28 13.54
C TYR A 34 4.27 -11.49 12.66
N ARG A 35 3.85 -11.23 11.43
CA ARG A 35 3.57 -12.27 10.43
C ARG A 35 4.35 -12.03 9.13
N ASN A 36 4.71 -13.11 8.48
CA ASN A 36 5.22 -13.05 7.12
C ASN A 36 4.05 -12.88 6.11
N GLU A 37 4.36 -12.71 4.83
CA GLU A 37 3.40 -12.56 3.73
C GLU A 37 2.42 -13.73 3.58
N LEU A 38 2.76 -14.91 4.08
CA LEU A 38 1.92 -16.11 4.06
C LEU A 38 1.09 -16.28 5.33
N GLY A 39 1.10 -15.28 6.23
CA GLY A 39 0.39 -15.31 7.50
C GLY A 39 1.09 -16.10 8.62
N GLY A 40 2.26 -16.70 8.37
CA GLY A 40 3.06 -17.40 9.37
C GLY A 40 3.65 -16.45 10.42
N ARG A 41 3.62 -16.84 11.70
CA ARG A 41 4.23 -16.05 12.77
C ARG A 41 5.75 -16.04 12.64
N ILE A 42 6.35 -14.86 12.82
CA ILE A 42 7.79 -14.63 12.83
C ILE A 42 8.19 -13.78 14.02
N THR A 43 9.47 -13.75 14.36
CA THR A 43 9.99 -12.88 15.41
C THR A 43 10.08 -11.44 14.91
N LYS A 44 10.10 -10.47 15.86
CA LYS A 44 10.34 -9.06 15.54
C LYS A 44 11.63 -8.87 14.74
N THR A 45 12.70 -9.54 15.15
CA THR A 45 14.01 -9.46 14.47
C THR A 45 13.93 -9.93 13.02
N GLN A 46 13.27 -11.07 12.75
CA GLN A 46 13.05 -11.54 11.38
C GLN A 46 12.21 -10.59 10.56
N PHE A 47 11.18 -9.99 11.17
CA PHE A 47 10.33 -9.01 10.51
C PHE A 47 11.14 -7.77 10.08
N GLU A 48 11.90 -7.18 11.01
CA GLU A 48 12.73 -6.00 10.76
C GLU A 48 13.85 -6.29 9.75
N GLU A 49 14.47 -7.45 9.81
CA GLU A 49 15.49 -7.88 8.86
C GLU A 49 14.93 -7.97 7.44
N GLN A 50 13.75 -8.55 7.25
CA GLN A 50 13.13 -8.68 5.93
C GLN A 50 12.72 -7.32 5.33
N ILE A 51 12.31 -6.36 6.15
CA ILE A 51 12.06 -4.98 5.70
C ILE A 51 13.37 -4.30 5.30
N LEU A 52 14.41 -4.45 6.11
CA LEU A 52 15.69 -3.77 5.89
C LEU A 52 16.47 -4.31 4.69
N THR A 53 16.43 -5.63 4.47
CA THR A 53 17.26 -6.32 3.45
C THR A 53 16.47 -6.87 2.28
N GLY A 54 15.15 -6.99 2.40
CA GLY A 54 14.28 -7.62 1.41
C GLY A 54 13.32 -6.64 0.73
N PRO A 55 12.55 -7.15 -0.24
CA PRO A 55 11.55 -6.38 -0.96
C PRO A 55 10.20 -6.39 -0.23
N TYR A 56 10.19 -6.06 1.08
CA TYR A 56 8.98 -6.08 1.90
C TYR A 56 8.70 -4.73 2.54
N PHE A 57 7.41 -4.48 2.80
CA PHE A 57 6.92 -3.48 3.75
C PHE A 57 6.29 -4.16 4.95
N GLY A 58 6.36 -3.50 6.12
CA GLY A 58 5.56 -3.84 7.27
C GLY A 58 4.29 -3.01 7.29
N VAL A 59 3.14 -3.67 7.36
CA VAL A 59 1.82 -3.02 7.42
C VAL A 59 1.06 -3.52 8.66
N PRO A 60 0.15 -2.72 9.25
CA PRO A 60 -0.75 -3.22 10.28
C PRO A 60 -1.56 -4.41 9.76
N GLY A 61 -1.72 -5.43 10.59
CA GLY A 61 -2.60 -6.56 10.34
C GLY A 61 -4.02 -6.33 10.83
N ASP A 62 -4.85 -7.39 10.77
CA ASP A 62 -6.26 -7.33 11.14
C ASP A 62 -6.49 -7.22 12.66
N GLN A 63 -5.51 -7.58 13.47
CA GLN A 63 -5.58 -7.55 14.93
C GLN A 63 -4.79 -6.37 15.49
N GLU A 64 -5.26 -5.81 16.61
CA GLU A 64 -4.53 -4.74 17.30
C GLU A 64 -3.11 -5.21 17.68
N GLY A 65 -2.10 -4.41 17.32
CA GLY A 65 -0.69 -4.74 17.55
C GLY A 65 -0.11 -5.80 16.61
N GLU A 66 -0.87 -6.24 15.60
CA GLU A 66 -0.36 -7.14 14.58
C GLU A 66 0.31 -6.35 13.44
N MET A 67 1.47 -6.85 13.01
CA MET A 67 2.20 -6.34 11.85
C MET A 67 2.43 -7.48 10.85
N VAL A 68 2.19 -7.22 9.57
CA VAL A 68 2.29 -8.21 8.48
C VAL A 68 3.28 -7.72 7.43
N LEU A 69 4.12 -8.62 6.92
CA LEU A 69 4.97 -8.32 5.77
C LEU A 69 4.16 -8.36 4.47
N VAL A 70 4.34 -7.34 3.64
CA VAL A 70 3.77 -7.28 2.30
C VAL A 70 4.89 -7.23 1.27
N TYR A 71 4.84 -8.14 0.30
CA TYR A 71 5.81 -8.17 -0.80
C TYR A 71 5.58 -6.99 -1.75
N ARG A 72 6.63 -6.21 -2.01
CA ARG A 72 6.56 -4.95 -2.77
C ARG A 72 6.34 -5.12 -4.28
N MET A 73 6.59 -6.29 -4.83
CA MET A 73 6.55 -6.51 -6.28
C MET A 73 5.56 -7.62 -6.65
N PRO A 74 4.27 -7.49 -6.28
CA PRO A 74 3.30 -8.54 -6.52
C PRO A 74 3.10 -8.80 -8.02
N VAL A 75 2.87 -10.06 -8.31
CA VAL A 75 2.51 -10.59 -9.62
C VAL A 75 1.29 -11.46 -9.41
N GLY A 76 0.27 -11.29 -10.21
CA GLY A 76 -0.97 -12.05 -10.03
C GLY A 76 -1.88 -11.97 -11.24
N LYS A 77 -3.13 -12.36 -11.02
CA LYS A 77 -4.17 -12.33 -12.02
C LYS A 77 -5.48 -11.88 -11.38
N VAL A 78 -6.11 -10.85 -11.95
CA VAL A 78 -7.46 -10.40 -11.59
C VAL A 78 -8.50 -11.17 -12.39
N GLU A 79 -9.65 -11.43 -11.77
CA GLU A 79 -10.73 -12.21 -12.42
C GLU A 79 -11.47 -11.40 -13.49
N ASN A 80 -11.69 -10.10 -13.26
CA ASN A 80 -12.39 -9.22 -14.17
C ASN A 80 -11.53 -7.99 -14.56
N PRO A 81 -10.57 -8.15 -15.48
CA PRO A 81 -9.68 -7.06 -15.89
C PRO A 81 -10.41 -5.94 -16.65
N GLU A 82 -11.50 -6.23 -17.34
CA GLU A 82 -12.23 -5.28 -18.18
C GLU A 82 -12.72 -4.06 -17.38
N ILE A 83 -13.09 -4.25 -16.12
CA ILE A 83 -13.57 -3.17 -15.25
C ILE A 83 -12.56 -2.02 -15.12
N PHE A 84 -11.27 -2.32 -15.07
CA PHE A 84 -10.21 -1.30 -14.92
C PHE A 84 -10.05 -0.48 -16.20
N TYR A 85 -10.23 -1.11 -17.36
CA TYR A 85 -10.23 -0.42 -18.66
C TYR A 85 -11.48 0.42 -18.83
N GLU A 86 -12.65 -0.08 -18.46
CA GLU A 86 -13.91 0.65 -18.49
C GLU A 86 -13.87 1.89 -17.59
N LYS A 87 -13.48 1.72 -16.33
CA LYS A 87 -13.42 2.81 -15.35
C LYS A 87 -12.43 3.93 -15.72
N THR A 88 -11.47 3.64 -16.59
CA THR A 88 -10.50 4.61 -17.09
C THR A 88 -10.77 5.09 -18.51
N GLY A 89 -11.90 4.69 -19.13
CA GLY A 89 -12.27 5.07 -20.49
C GLY A 89 -11.41 4.42 -21.58
N ASN A 90 -10.84 3.24 -21.30
CA ASN A 90 -9.91 2.54 -22.19
C ASN A 90 -10.48 1.21 -22.74
N GLN A 91 -11.79 1.07 -22.90
CA GLN A 91 -12.45 -0.16 -23.39
C GLN A 91 -11.91 -0.60 -24.77
N GLU A 92 -11.59 0.37 -25.64
CA GLU A 92 -11.00 0.08 -26.94
C GLU A 92 -9.61 -0.58 -26.78
N ALA A 93 -8.81 -0.12 -25.83
CA ALA A 93 -7.50 -0.72 -25.55
C ALA A 93 -7.63 -2.17 -25.04
N PHE A 94 -8.65 -2.47 -24.24
CA PHE A 94 -8.97 -3.84 -23.83
C PHE A 94 -9.26 -4.74 -25.03
N SER A 95 -10.13 -4.30 -25.94
CA SER A 95 -10.47 -5.05 -27.16
C SER A 95 -9.29 -5.19 -28.15
N GLN A 96 -8.36 -4.23 -28.14
CA GLN A 96 -7.12 -4.26 -28.92
C GLN A 96 -5.97 -5.04 -28.25
N ASN A 97 -6.24 -5.70 -27.13
CA ASN A 97 -5.25 -6.45 -26.34
C ASN A 97 -4.03 -5.61 -25.90
N LYS A 98 -4.26 -4.34 -25.53
CA LYS A 98 -3.22 -3.43 -25.04
C LYS A 98 -3.13 -3.44 -23.53
N ASN A 99 -1.93 -3.39 -23.00
CA ASN A 99 -1.71 -3.28 -21.55
C ASN A 99 -2.20 -1.92 -21.03
N LEU A 100 -2.70 -1.91 -19.78
CA LEU A 100 -3.01 -0.71 -19.01
C LEU A 100 -1.84 -0.41 -18.08
N ILE A 101 -1.34 0.83 -18.05
CA ILE A 101 -0.34 1.30 -17.10
C ILE A 101 -1.04 2.28 -16.15
N VAL A 102 -1.02 2.00 -14.86
CA VAL A 102 -1.59 2.88 -13.85
C VAL A 102 -0.51 3.25 -12.83
N VAL A 103 -0.33 4.55 -12.63
CA VAL A 103 0.48 5.12 -11.56
C VAL A 103 -0.46 5.64 -10.48
N TYR A 104 -0.35 5.09 -9.28
CA TYR A 104 -1.24 5.38 -8.16
C TYR A 104 -0.55 6.22 -7.10
N TYR A 105 -1.23 7.27 -6.63
CA TYR A 105 -0.80 8.15 -5.57
C TYR A 105 -1.76 8.08 -4.39
N PRO A 106 -1.31 7.63 -3.21
CA PRO A 106 -2.19 7.46 -2.05
C PRO A 106 -2.57 8.78 -1.37
N GLY A 107 -1.76 9.81 -1.52
CA GLY A 107 -1.87 11.11 -0.85
C GLY A 107 -0.53 11.60 -0.30
N PRO A 108 -0.52 12.74 0.40
CA PRO A 108 0.69 13.29 1.00
C PRO A 108 1.28 12.36 2.06
N ASP A 109 2.59 12.13 1.99
CA ASP A 109 3.38 11.40 2.97
C ASP A 109 4.79 11.99 3.11
N GLU A 110 5.62 11.45 3.97
CA GLU A 110 6.99 11.94 4.20
C GLU A 110 7.86 11.88 2.94
N CYS A 111 7.61 10.93 2.05
CA CYS A 111 8.36 10.74 0.82
C CYS A 111 8.04 11.81 -0.23
N ASN A 112 6.78 12.22 -0.36
CA ASN A 112 6.32 13.09 -1.43
C ASN A 112 5.94 14.52 -0.96
N SER A 113 5.90 14.76 0.38
CA SER A 113 5.58 16.07 0.96
C SER A 113 6.79 17.02 1.03
N ASN A 114 8.01 16.52 0.93
CA ASN A 114 9.25 17.30 0.99
C ASN A 114 9.76 17.74 -0.40
N SER A 115 8.89 17.88 -1.38
CA SER A 115 9.25 18.29 -2.74
C SER A 115 9.65 19.77 -2.83
N GLY A 116 10.69 20.17 -2.07
CA GLY A 116 11.29 21.50 -2.20
C GLY A 116 11.90 21.75 -3.57
N ASP A 117 12.23 20.71 -4.32
CA ASP A 117 12.88 20.77 -5.64
C ASP A 117 12.03 20.10 -6.71
N PHE A 118 10.87 20.72 -7.03
CA PHE A 118 10.09 20.29 -8.19
C PHE A 118 10.83 20.63 -9.49
N ASP A 119 11.37 19.63 -10.18
CA ASP A 119 11.99 19.80 -11.50
C ASP A 119 11.00 19.48 -12.62
N ALA A 120 10.37 20.50 -13.17
CA ALA A 120 9.46 20.41 -14.31
C ALA A 120 10.10 19.73 -15.54
N ASN A 121 11.39 19.92 -15.80
CA ASN A 121 12.08 19.31 -16.93
C ASN A 121 12.28 17.81 -16.72
N ALA A 122 12.62 17.39 -15.51
CA ALA A 122 12.69 15.99 -15.16
C ALA A 122 11.35 15.31 -15.30
N MET A 123 10.25 15.94 -14.88
CA MET A 123 8.89 15.43 -15.02
C MET A 123 8.47 15.29 -16.50
N LYS A 124 8.71 16.29 -17.33
CA LYS A 124 8.46 16.21 -18.78
C LYS A 124 9.25 15.09 -19.44
N LYS A 125 10.50 14.90 -19.05
CA LYS A 125 11.35 13.81 -19.56
C LYS A 125 10.82 12.45 -19.12
N ALA A 126 10.37 12.33 -17.87
CA ALA A 126 9.77 11.14 -17.32
C ALA A 126 8.49 10.74 -18.07
N ALA A 127 7.55 11.68 -18.28
CA ALA A 127 6.32 11.47 -19.03
C ALA A 127 6.62 10.98 -20.46
N LYS A 128 7.51 11.68 -21.20
CA LYS A 128 7.92 11.27 -22.55
C LYS A 128 8.54 9.86 -22.59
N SER A 129 9.25 9.46 -21.56
CA SER A 129 9.82 8.12 -21.49
C SER A 129 8.74 7.07 -21.31
N LEU A 130 7.75 7.34 -20.46
CA LEU A 130 6.60 6.47 -20.23
C LEU A 130 5.77 6.29 -21.51
N ASP A 131 5.48 7.38 -22.22
CA ASP A 131 4.75 7.32 -23.50
C ASP A 131 5.48 6.43 -24.53
N LYS A 132 6.80 6.59 -24.67
CA LYS A 132 7.62 5.75 -25.56
C LYS A 132 7.59 4.29 -25.16
N TRP A 133 7.64 3.98 -23.86
CA TRP A 133 7.58 2.59 -23.42
C TRP A 133 6.18 2.00 -23.61
N ALA A 134 5.13 2.79 -23.39
CA ALA A 134 3.75 2.37 -23.66
C ALA A 134 3.58 1.99 -25.14
N GLU A 135 3.96 2.86 -26.06
CA GLU A 135 3.90 2.60 -27.50
C GLU A 135 4.72 1.36 -27.89
N LYS A 136 5.99 1.29 -27.45
CA LYS A 136 6.91 0.17 -27.76
C LYS A 136 6.41 -1.19 -27.25
N HIS A 137 5.67 -1.21 -26.17
CA HIS A 137 5.26 -2.44 -25.46
C HIS A 137 3.76 -2.71 -25.55
N ASN A 138 3.06 -2.15 -26.55
CA ASN A 138 1.63 -2.36 -26.76
C ASN A 138 0.80 -2.03 -25.52
N ALA A 139 0.97 -0.83 -24.99
CA ALA A 139 0.23 -0.34 -23.83
C ALA A 139 -0.44 1.01 -24.17
N VAL A 140 -1.46 1.38 -23.42
CA VAL A 140 -1.99 2.74 -23.41
C VAL A 140 -1.03 3.68 -22.70
N ALA A 141 -1.14 4.98 -22.98
CA ALA A 141 -0.43 6.00 -22.21
C ALA A 141 -0.73 5.86 -20.72
N PRO A 142 0.24 6.15 -19.83
CA PRO A 142 0.04 5.99 -18.41
C PRO A 142 -1.14 6.79 -17.87
N ILE A 143 -1.94 6.16 -17.04
CA ILE A 143 -3.06 6.76 -16.33
C ILE A 143 -2.58 7.06 -14.92
N TYR A 144 -2.80 8.28 -14.47
CA TYR A 144 -2.42 8.76 -13.15
C TYR A 144 -3.65 8.83 -12.26
N VAL A 145 -3.67 8.01 -11.22
CA VAL A 145 -4.81 7.84 -10.32
C VAL A 145 -4.43 8.24 -8.90
N TYR A 146 -5.29 8.97 -8.20
CA TYR A 146 -5.06 9.34 -6.81
C TYR A 146 -6.22 8.94 -5.90
N LYS A 147 -5.88 8.59 -4.65
CA LYS A 147 -6.85 8.50 -3.54
C LYS A 147 -7.11 9.85 -2.92
N ASN A 148 -6.05 10.61 -2.63
CA ASN A 148 -6.13 11.95 -2.05
C ASN A 148 -5.34 12.92 -2.91
N TYR A 149 -5.99 13.99 -3.36
CA TYR A 149 -5.43 14.98 -4.27
C TYR A 149 -4.34 15.88 -3.65
N GLY A 150 -4.23 15.93 -2.31
CA GLY A 150 -3.24 16.77 -1.62
C GLY A 150 -1.83 16.57 -2.18
N GLY A 151 -1.10 17.66 -2.45
CA GLY A 151 0.27 17.62 -2.97
C GLY A 151 0.40 17.50 -4.50
N LEU A 152 -0.69 17.31 -5.27
CA LEU A 152 -0.62 17.11 -6.72
C LEU A 152 -0.68 18.40 -7.56
N LEU A 153 -1.00 19.55 -6.98
CA LEU A 153 -1.12 20.83 -7.70
C LEU A 153 0.07 21.16 -8.59
N ALA A 154 1.29 20.91 -8.12
CA ALA A 154 2.51 21.20 -8.88
C ALA A 154 2.68 20.31 -10.12
N TYR A 155 1.93 19.22 -10.22
CA TYR A 155 2.03 18.21 -11.28
C TYR A 155 0.93 18.30 -12.34
N GLU A 156 -0.11 19.12 -12.14
CA GLU A 156 -1.28 19.22 -13.02
C GLU A 156 -0.93 19.60 -14.47
N GLU A 157 0.08 20.44 -14.66
CA GLU A 157 0.51 20.82 -16.01
C GLU A 157 1.18 19.67 -16.80
N PHE A 158 1.59 18.60 -16.12
CA PHE A 158 2.42 17.54 -16.71
C PHE A 158 1.74 16.18 -16.73
N MET A 159 0.78 15.97 -15.84
CA MET A 159 0.12 14.69 -15.63
C MET A 159 -1.37 14.92 -15.39
N ASN A 160 -2.20 14.26 -16.17
CA ASN A 160 -3.65 14.31 -15.98
C ASN A 160 -4.05 13.34 -14.86
N TRP A 161 -4.00 13.81 -13.62
CA TRP A 161 -4.42 13.06 -12.45
C TRP A 161 -5.93 12.99 -12.35
N GLN A 162 -6.47 11.80 -12.12
CA GLN A 162 -7.88 11.56 -11.86
C GLN A 162 -8.09 10.84 -10.53
N ALA A 163 -9.21 11.07 -9.87
CA ALA A 163 -9.58 10.30 -8.69
C ALA A 163 -9.71 8.82 -9.03
N ASP A 164 -9.38 7.94 -8.08
CA ASP A 164 -9.62 6.50 -8.24
C ASP A 164 -11.12 6.26 -8.45
N PRO A 165 -11.54 5.81 -9.65
CA PRO A 165 -12.95 5.65 -9.95
C PRO A 165 -13.53 4.52 -9.08
N ASP A 166 -14.48 4.87 -8.22
CA ASP A 166 -15.12 3.97 -7.25
C ASP A 166 -14.14 3.22 -6.33
N GLY A 167 -12.89 3.68 -6.21
CA GLY A 167 -11.85 3.03 -5.41
C GLY A 167 -11.38 1.67 -5.93
N VAL A 168 -11.59 1.37 -7.22
CA VAL A 168 -11.32 0.02 -7.75
C VAL A 168 -9.84 -0.33 -7.77
N PHE A 169 -8.95 0.65 -8.01
CA PHE A 169 -7.51 0.40 -8.01
C PHE A 169 -6.96 0.24 -6.60
N GLU A 170 -7.46 1.05 -5.65
CA GLU A 170 -7.11 0.92 -4.24
C GLU A 170 -7.50 -0.46 -3.72
N ALA A 171 -8.75 -0.87 -3.94
CA ALA A 171 -9.27 -2.12 -3.44
C ALA A 171 -8.52 -3.35 -3.98
N GLU A 172 -8.16 -3.35 -5.26
CA GLU A 172 -7.53 -4.51 -5.91
C GLU A 172 -6.00 -4.54 -5.73
N PHE A 173 -5.32 -3.38 -5.91
CA PHE A 173 -3.86 -3.38 -6.02
C PHE A 173 -3.15 -2.62 -4.90
N PHE A 174 -3.83 -1.64 -4.28
CA PHE A 174 -3.18 -0.66 -3.41
C PHE A 174 -3.91 -0.51 -2.07
N SER A 175 -4.33 -1.61 -1.48
CA SER A 175 -5.10 -1.68 -0.22
C SER A 175 -4.45 -0.98 0.97
N TYR A 176 -3.17 -0.62 0.83
CA TYR A 176 -2.39 0.15 1.80
C TYR A 176 -1.89 1.46 1.20
N PRO A 177 -1.75 2.55 1.98
CA PRO A 177 -1.10 3.78 1.56
C PRO A 177 0.43 3.58 1.54
N TYR A 178 0.91 2.82 0.54
CA TYR A 178 2.35 2.63 0.35
C TYR A 178 3.04 3.96 0.08
N PRO A 179 4.27 4.18 0.62
CA PRO A 179 4.93 5.47 0.55
C PRO A 179 5.21 5.92 -0.89
N CYS A 180 5.19 7.22 -1.11
CA CYS A 180 5.39 7.92 -2.38
C CYS A 180 4.28 7.65 -3.41
N LYS A 181 4.47 6.68 -4.26
CA LYS A 181 3.55 6.25 -5.33
C LYS A 181 3.82 4.81 -5.70
N SER A 182 2.82 4.15 -6.22
CA SER A 182 2.86 2.77 -6.68
C SER A 182 2.53 2.70 -8.17
N PHE A 183 2.78 1.56 -8.82
CA PHE A 183 2.23 1.33 -10.16
C PHE A 183 1.75 -0.10 -10.32
N VAL A 184 0.85 -0.28 -11.27
CA VAL A 184 0.47 -1.59 -11.82
C VAL A 184 0.47 -1.52 -13.35
N VAL A 185 0.95 -2.60 -13.98
CA VAL A 185 0.73 -2.89 -15.39
C VAL A 185 -0.18 -4.09 -15.47
N LEU A 186 -1.34 -3.93 -16.13
CA LEU A 186 -2.38 -4.93 -16.27
C LEU A 186 -2.55 -5.32 -17.74
N HIS A 187 -2.56 -6.62 -18.03
CA HIS A 187 -2.87 -7.16 -19.35
C HIS A 187 -4.37 -7.52 -19.45
N PRO A 188 -5.00 -7.46 -20.62
CA PRO A 188 -6.41 -7.86 -20.80
C PRO A 188 -6.73 -9.30 -20.36
N SER A 189 -5.73 -10.21 -20.31
CA SER A 189 -5.90 -11.56 -19.73
C SER A 189 -6.15 -11.58 -18.22
N GLY A 190 -6.03 -10.42 -17.56
CA GLY A 190 -6.06 -10.27 -16.10
C GLY A 190 -4.71 -10.35 -15.43
N GLU A 191 -3.68 -10.85 -16.10
CA GLU A 191 -2.33 -10.89 -15.51
C GLU A 191 -1.79 -9.50 -15.25
N TYR A 192 -1.14 -9.31 -14.10
CA TYR A 192 -0.57 -8.03 -13.72
C TYR A 192 0.81 -8.15 -13.08
N ARG A 193 1.52 -7.02 -13.08
CA ARG A 193 2.75 -6.78 -12.33
C ARG A 193 2.67 -5.40 -11.68
N ALA A 194 2.97 -5.33 -10.40
CA ALA A 194 2.96 -4.06 -9.68
C ALA A 194 4.26 -3.83 -8.91
N ILE A 195 4.51 -2.59 -8.54
CA ILE A 195 5.44 -2.23 -7.47
C ILE A 195 4.70 -1.29 -6.52
N LEU A 196 4.71 -1.67 -5.24
CA LEU A 196 4.10 -0.95 -4.14
C LEU A 196 5.14 -0.02 -3.51
N GLY A 197 4.77 1.26 -3.33
CA GLY A 197 5.67 2.29 -2.83
C GLY A 197 6.76 2.68 -3.83
N ASP A 198 7.66 3.56 -3.43
CA ASP A 198 8.66 4.18 -4.30
C ASP A 198 9.38 3.23 -5.27
N PHE A 199 9.49 3.66 -6.53
CA PHE A 199 10.10 2.86 -7.58
C PHE A 199 10.85 3.72 -8.61
N PRO A 200 11.96 3.21 -9.15
CA PRO A 200 12.59 3.79 -10.34
C PRO A 200 11.66 3.64 -11.56
N LEU A 201 11.47 4.73 -12.32
CA LEU A 201 10.53 4.78 -13.45
C LEU A 201 10.75 3.65 -14.48
N SER A 202 12.01 3.24 -14.68
CA SER A 202 12.39 2.14 -15.57
C SER A 202 11.77 0.78 -15.22
N GLN A 203 11.28 0.62 -13.99
CA GLN A 203 10.61 -0.62 -13.56
C GLN A 203 9.28 -0.83 -14.29
N ILE A 204 8.61 0.24 -14.73
CA ILE A 204 7.41 0.12 -15.58
C ILE A 204 7.77 -0.57 -16.91
N GLU A 205 8.87 -0.16 -17.57
CA GLU A 205 9.32 -0.84 -18.81
C GLU A 205 9.68 -2.31 -18.55
N VAL A 206 10.32 -2.60 -17.42
CA VAL A 206 10.64 -4.00 -17.03
C VAL A 206 9.37 -4.82 -16.82
N ALA A 207 8.35 -4.26 -16.15
CA ALA A 207 7.06 -4.92 -15.94
C ALA A 207 6.36 -5.22 -17.27
N LEU A 208 6.28 -4.24 -18.18
CA LEU A 208 5.73 -4.39 -19.53
C LEU A 208 6.42 -5.51 -20.32
N LYS A 209 7.76 -5.53 -20.34
CA LYS A 209 8.54 -6.57 -21.02
C LYS A 209 8.25 -7.97 -20.49
N LYS A 210 8.17 -8.10 -19.15
CA LYS A 210 7.90 -9.39 -18.50
C LYS A 210 6.47 -9.85 -18.77
N LEU A 211 5.50 -8.94 -18.69
CA LEU A 211 4.09 -9.25 -18.92
C LEU A 211 3.85 -9.67 -20.37
N ASN A 212 4.40 -8.95 -21.35
CA ASN A 212 4.29 -9.30 -22.77
C ASN A 212 4.97 -10.62 -23.14
N ARG A 213 5.98 -11.06 -22.38
CA ARG A 213 6.58 -12.39 -22.60
C ARG A 213 5.71 -13.52 -22.08
N ALA A 214 5.00 -13.28 -21.00
CA ALA A 214 4.09 -14.25 -20.39
C ALA A 214 2.82 -14.48 -21.23
N ASN A 215 2.43 -13.49 -22.05
CA ASN A 215 1.19 -13.48 -22.85
C ASN A 215 1.44 -13.70 -24.38
N ARG A 216 2.58 -14.23 -24.76
CA ARG A 216 2.89 -14.66 -26.14
C ARG A 216 2.55 -16.13 -26.31
#